data_53875ba35b80149a3533e4b0ab93637a
#
_entry.id   53875ba35b80149a3533e4b0ab93637a
#
_cell.length_a   1.000
_cell.length_b   1.000
_cell.length_c   1.000
_cell.angle_alpha   90.00
_cell.angle_beta   90.00
_cell.angle_gamma   90.00
#
_symmetry.space_group_name_H-M   'P 1'
#
loop_
_entity.id
_entity.type
_entity.pdbx_description
1 polymer ?
#
loop_
_entity_poly.entity_id
_entity_poly.type
_entity_poly.pdbx_seq_one_letter_code
_entity_poly.pdbx_strand_id
1 'polypeptide(L)'
;MKLKIGVYNVQWMRDLFDSEGNPKTTGDDGDRSKKLAEVVEAMDPDFLGIVEGPNTLVDKSKTASLQLEAWVQEFIPNKNFKGIHGFPSPGQQELCALYNPEKIKVLFTPETKEGKRFDEAFLVDTLNRLIKEQYKHYRPPLELSILGLDNTFLTRVIIAHTKSKGIFDMVDYARFEQISQRDRLKLFAECMSIRGRCDEYLEKGQQVMVMGDINDGFELDFYENRFSKSAVELLLGDTWHPEYILKSVLPKPKLNSYGWQPNSSRFKDRITGDYVNVLIDHILASQGLKVLSGKVWNPYIEKDDDMIQNIRKSLIKGSDHFPVLTEIEF
;
A
#
# COMPACT_ATOMS: atom_id res chain seq x y z
N MET A 1 -14.48 3.81 -19.05
CA MET A 1 -14.90 4.25 -17.68
C MET A 1 -13.70 4.85 -16.99
N LYS A 2 -13.88 5.96 -16.24
CA LYS A 2 -12.78 6.57 -15.48
C LYS A 2 -12.99 6.35 -13.99
N LEU A 3 -11.93 5.97 -13.29
CA LEU A 3 -11.93 5.74 -11.84
C LEU A 3 -10.78 6.49 -11.17
N LYS A 4 -11.09 7.10 -10.03
CA LYS A 4 -10.10 7.60 -9.08
C LYS A 4 -9.69 6.46 -8.15
N ILE A 5 -8.43 6.08 -8.22
CA ILE A 5 -7.87 4.97 -7.46
C ILE A 5 -6.75 5.48 -6.56
N GLY A 6 -6.82 5.17 -5.30
CA GLY A 6 -5.83 5.62 -4.32
C GLY A 6 -5.29 4.51 -3.44
N VAL A 7 -4.18 4.81 -2.77
CA VAL A 7 -3.65 4.01 -1.66
C VAL A 7 -3.19 4.94 -0.54
N TYR A 8 -3.45 4.54 0.70
CA TYR A 8 -3.09 5.32 1.87
C TYR A 8 -2.66 4.39 3.02
N ASN A 9 -1.44 4.54 3.48
CA ASN A 9 -1.02 3.99 4.76
C ASN A 9 -1.52 4.93 5.87
N VAL A 10 -2.48 4.44 6.66
CA VAL A 10 -3.19 5.24 7.68
C VAL A 10 -2.58 5.11 9.07
N GLN A 11 -1.41 4.53 9.16
CA GLN A 11 -0.60 4.40 10.39
C GLN A 11 -1.41 3.86 11.59
N TRP A 12 -1.36 2.54 11.81
CA TRP A 12 -1.98 1.89 12.98
C TRP A 12 -3.47 2.23 13.19
N MET A 13 -4.28 2.12 12.11
CA MET A 13 -5.72 2.45 12.21
C MET A 13 -6.45 1.64 13.28
N ARG A 14 -5.95 0.46 13.65
CA ARG A 14 -6.52 -0.35 14.72
C ARG A 14 -6.66 0.40 16.04
N ASP A 15 -5.75 1.33 16.33
CA ASP A 15 -5.73 2.09 17.57
C ASP A 15 -6.89 3.10 17.65
N LEU A 16 -7.54 3.37 16.51
CA LEU A 16 -8.70 4.24 16.39
C LEU A 16 -10.03 3.54 16.72
N PHE A 17 -9.98 2.26 17.08
CA PHE A 17 -11.14 1.47 17.47
C PHE A 17 -11.02 1.01 18.92
N ASP A 18 -12.17 0.82 19.56
CA ASP A 18 -12.25 0.21 20.88
C ASP A 18 -12.11 -1.32 20.81
N SER A 19 -12.22 -1.98 21.98
CA SER A 19 -12.14 -3.44 22.07
C SER A 19 -13.30 -4.19 21.40
N GLU A 20 -14.40 -3.50 21.12
CA GLU A 20 -15.56 -4.02 20.40
C GLU A 20 -15.52 -3.69 18.90
N GLY A 21 -14.44 -3.04 18.44
CA GLY A 21 -14.26 -2.63 17.06
C GLY A 21 -15.18 -1.47 16.64
N ASN A 22 -15.62 -0.62 17.57
CA ASN A 22 -16.33 0.62 17.24
C ASN A 22 -15.30 1.75 17.10
N PRO A 23 -15.51 2.70 16.18
CA PRO A 23 -14.60 3.82 16.03
C PRO A 23 -14.66 4.74 17.26
N LYS A 24 -13.49 5.14 17.73
CA LYS A 24 -13.36 6.14 18.81
C LYS A 24 -13.66 7.53 18.27
N THR A 25 -14.54 8.26 18.93
CA THR A 25 -15.04 9.58 18.49
C THR A 25 -14.47 10.76 19.27
N THR A 26 -13.78 10.49 20.38
CA THR A 26 -13.22 11.50 21.31
C THR A 26 -11.77 11.25 21.62
N GLY A 27 -11.10 12.26 22.20
CA GLY A 27 -9.67 12.21 22.50
C GLY A 27 -8.79 12.28 21.25
N ASP A 28 -7.51 12.02 21.43
CA ASP A 28 -6.51 12.09 20.35
C ASP A 28 -6.82 11.12 19.21
N ASP A 29 -7.31 9.92 19.53
CA ASP A 29 -7.70 8.90 18.54
C ASP A 29 -8.92 9.36 17.71
N GLY A 30 -9.95 9.93 18.38
CA GLY A 30 -11.12 10.49 17.70
C GLY A 30 -10.77 11.70 16.82
N ASP A 31 -9.88 12.56 17.29
CA ASP A 31 -9.41 13.70 16.50
C ASP A 31 -8.56 13.24 15.30
N ARG A 32 -7.76 12.19 15.45
CA ARG A 32 -7.02 11.59 14.35
C ARG A 32 -7.96 10.93 13.34
N SER A 33 -9.00 10.22 13.80
CA SER A 33 -10.05 9.65 12.94
C SER A 33 -10.70 10.72 12.06
N LYS A 34 -11.05 11.87 12.64
CA LYS A 34 -11.60 13.03 11.89
C LYS A 34 -10.61 13.54 10.83
N LYS A 35 -9.31 13.59 11.16
CA LYS A 35 -8.29 14.04 10.19
C LYS A 35 -8.14 13.07 9.02
N LEU A 36 -8.11 11.77 9.27
CA LEU A 36 -8.11 10.77 8.21
C LEU A 36 -9.37 10.85 7.35
N ALA A 37 -10.54 11.07 7.97
CA ALA A 37 -11.80 11.21 7.26
C ALA A 37 -11.81 12.45 6.33
N GLU A 38 -11.33 13.61 6.81
CA GLU A 38 -11.17 14.81 6.01
C GLU A 38 -10.29 14.56 4.76
N VAL A 39 -9.23 13.75 4.90
CA VAL A 39 -8.36 13.39 3.77
C VAL A 39 -9.10 12.48 2.79
N VAL A 40 -9.75 11.41 3.27
CA VAL A 40 -10.48 10.47 2.41
C VAL A 40 -11.65 11.17 1.70
N GLU A 41 -12.39 12.05 2.39
CA GLU A 41 -13.47 12.82 1.79
C GLU A 41 -12.99 13.78 0.70
N ALA A 42 -11.86 14.48 0.94
CA ALA A 42 -11.28 15.39 -0.05
C ALA A 42 -10.73 14.65 -1.28
N MET A 43 -10.16 13.45 -1.10
CA MET A 43 -9.70 12.62 -2.22
C MET A 43 -10.87 12.13 -3.08
N ASP A 44 -12.00 11.84 -2.46
CA ASP A 44 -13.21 11.29 -3.11
C ASP A 44 -12.87 10.11 -4.06
N PRO A 45 -12.23 9.05 -3.59
CA PRO A 45 -11.79 7.96 -4.42
C PRO A 45 -12.95 7.03 -4.79
N ASP A 46 -12.87 6.39 -5.96
CA ASP A 46 -13.78 5.29 -6.32
C ASP A 46 -13.31 3.97 -5.71
N PHE A 47 -11.99 3.85 -5.53
CA PHE A 47 -11.32 2.75 -4.84
C PHE A 47 -10.12 3.27 -4.05
N LEU A 48 -10.00 2.88 -2.78
CA LEU A 48 -8.91 3.26 -1.89
C LEU A 48 -8.36 2.04 -1.17
N GLY A 49 -7.13 1.64 -1.50
CA GLY A 49 -6.37 0.67 -0.71
C GLY A 49 -5.96 1.27 0.63
N ILE A 50 -6.24 0.58 1.71
CA ILE A 50 -5.89 0.97 3.08
C ILE A 50 -4.78 0.06 3.58
N VAL A 51 -3.64 0.65 3.86
CA VAL A 51 -2.51 -0.02 4.50
C VAL A 51 -2.51 0.32 6.00
N GLU A 52 -2.18 -0.64 6.84
CA GLU A 52 -2.30 -0.55 8.29
C GLU A 52 -3.74 -0.32 8.77
N GLY A 53 -4.68 -0.98 8.12
CA GLY A 53 -6.10 -0.92 8.45
C GLY A 53 -6.44 -1.51 9.82
N PRO A 54 -7.72 -1.48 10.19
CA PRO A 54 -8.20 -2.12 11.41
C PRO A 54 -8.02 -3.64 11.35
N ASN A 55 -8.05 -4.30 12.50
CA ASN A 55 -7.91 -5.75 12.58
C ASN A 55 -9.23 -6.42 12.82
N THR A 56 -9.46 -7.53 12.15
CA THR A 56 -10.55 -8.45 12.51
C THR A 56 -10.39 -8.86 13.98
N LEU A 57 -11.47 -8.73 14.76
CA LEU A 57 -11.46 -9.14 16.16
C LEU A 57 -11.17 -10.64 16.31
N VAL A 58 -10.54 -11.01 17.39
CA VAL A 58 -10.09 -12.40 17.64
C VAL A 58 -11.26 -13.39 17.61
N ASP A 59 -12.40 -13.00 18.14
CA ASP A 59 -13.65 -13.79 18.15
C ASP A 59 -14.40 -13.73 16.82
N LYS A 60 -13.88 -12.97 15.82
CA LYS A 60 -14.46 -12.73 14.51
C LYS A 60 -15.87 -12.08 14.53
N SER A 61 -16.28 -11.53 15.65
CA SER A 61 -17.57 -10.82 15.78
C SER A 61 -17.63 -9.58 14.88
N LYS A 62 -16.47 -8.92 14.65
CA LYS A 62 -16.36 -7.76 13.77
C LYS A 62 -15.10 -7.84 12.92
N THR A 63 -15.30 -7.92 11.62
CA THR A 63 -14.20 -7.99 10.65
C THR A 63 -13.61 -6.60 10.39
N ALA A 64 -12.40 -6.55 9.84
CA ALA A 64 -11.75 -5.29 9.48
C ALA A 64 -12.60 -4.44 8.51
N SER A 65 -13.27 -5.07 7.54
CA SER A 65 -14.18 -4.35 6.62
C SER A 65 -15.39 -3.74 7.34
N LEU A 66 -16.01 -4.46 8.29
CA LEU A 66 -17.12 -3.93 9.08
C LEU A 66 -16.69 -2.76 9.98
N GLN A 67 -15.48 -2.82 10.52
CA GLN A 67 -14.90 -1.70 11.28
C GLN A 67 -14.69 -0.48 10.39
N LEU A 68 -14.14 -0.67 9.18
CA LEU A 68 -14.00 0.41 8.19
C LEU A 68 -15.34 1.01 7.79
N GLU A 69 -16.38 0.19 7.55
CA GLU A 69 -17.72 0.69 7.22
C GLU A 69 -18.32 1.48 8.39
N ALA A 70 -18.13 1.03 9.63
CA ALA A 70 -18.56 1.76 10.82
C ALA A 70 -17.83 3.11 10.95
N TRP A 71 -16.54 3.14 10.65
CA TRP A 71 -15.73 4.37 10.64
C TRP A 71 -16.21 5.35 9.55
N VAL A 72 -16.51 4.86 8.34
CA VAL A 72 -17.09 5.68 7.28
C VAL A 72 -18.44 6.26 7.71
N GLN A 73 -19.31 5.42 8.28
CA GLN A 73 -20.62 5.85 8.73
C GLN A 73 -20.55 6.94 9.80
N GLU A 74 -19.58 6.86 10.71
CA GLU A 74 -19.38 7.84 11.79
C GLU A 74 -18.78 9.16 11.28
N PHE A 75 -17.75 9.10 10.43
CA PHE A 75 -16.94 10.27 10.10
C PHE A 75 -17.17 10.82 8.68
N ILE A 76 -17.73 10.03 7.76
CA ILE A 76 -17.99 10.43 6.37
C ILE A 76 -19.41 9.99 5.96
N PRO A 77 -20.47 10.35 6.72
CA PRO A 77 -21.82 9.81 6.54
C PRO A 77 -22.45 10.13 5.17
N ASN A 78 -21.92 11.12 4.46
CA ASN A 78 -22.38 11.50 3.12
C ASN A 78 -21.85 10.57 2.00
N LYS A 79 -20.98 9.61 2.33
CA LYS A 79 -20.39 8.64 1.39
C LYS A 79 -20.87 7.23 1.73
N ASN A 80 -21.26 6.49 0.70
CA ASN A 80 -21.68 5.10 0.84
C ASN A 80 -20.54 4.13 0.49
N PHE A 81 -19.34 4.34 1.08
CA PHE A 81 -18.23 3.42 0.86
C PHE A 81 -18.49 2.07 1.51
N LYS A 82 -18.10 1.01 0.79
CA LYS A 82 -18.05 -0.35 1.30
C LYS A 82 -16.64 -0.77 1.61
N GLY A 83 -16.49 -1.55 2.68
CA GLY A 83 -15.21 -2.12 3.10
C GLY A 83 -15.00 -3.52 2.54
N ILE A 84 -13.75 -3.83 2.20
CA ILE A 84 -13.30 -5.18 1.92
C ILE A 84 -11.96 -5.42 2.58
N HIS A 85 -11.70 -6.65 3.07
CA HIS A 85 -10.44 -7.02 3.71
C HIS A 85 -9.95 -8.36 3.17
N GLY A 86 -8.69 -8.67 3.44
CA GLY A 86 -8.01 -9.89 3.04
C GLY A 86 -7.84 -10.91 4.18
N PHE A 87 -6.68 -11.53 4.18
CA PHE A 87 -6.30 -12.46 5.24
C PHE A 87 -5.93 -11.69 6.52
N PRO A 88 -6.23 -12.28 7.70
CA PRO A 88 -5.75 -11.72 8.96
C PRO A 88 -4.22 -11.62 8.98
N SER A 89 -3.71 -10.53 9.53
CA SER A 89 -2.27 -10.28 9.66
C SER A 89 -1.80 -10.63 11.07
N PRO A 90 -0.76 -11.46 11.23
CA PRO A 90 -0.13 -11.68 12.53
C PRO A 90 0.39 -10.39 13.19
N GLY A 91 0.75 -9.40 12.39
CA GLY A 91 1.23 -8.08 12.83
C GLY A 91 0.17 -7.08 13.20
N GLN A 92 -1.09 -7.48 13.18
CA GLN A 92 -2.20 -6.61 13.53
C GLN A 92 -2.28 -5.31 12.70
N GLN A 93 -1.97 -5.39 11.42
CA GLN A 93 -2.04 -4.32 10.43
C GLN A 93 -2.65 -4.91 9.16
N GLU A 94 -3.97 -5.21 9.21
CA GLU A 94 -4.63 -5.86 8.08
C GLU A 94 -4.69 -4.92 6.87
N LEU A 95 -4.65 -5.52 5.69
CA LEU A 95 -4.82 -4.84 4.43
C LEU A 95 -6.29 -4.85 4.05
N CYS A 96 -6.80 -3.67 3.78
CA CYS A 96 -8.21 -3.45 3.50
C CYS A 96 -8.37 -2.54 2.28
N ALA A 97 -9.60 -2.35 1.83
CA ALA A 97 -9.93 -1.29 0.90
C ALA A 97 -11.34 -0.74 1.17
N LEU A 98 -11.52 0.51 0.78
CA LEU A 98 -12.82 1.17 0.64
C LEU A 98 -13.13 1.31 -0.85
N TYR A 99 -14.39 1.16 -1.24
CA TYR A 99 -14.82 1.39 -2.62
C TYR A 99 -16.23 1.97 -2.69
N ASN A 100 -16.50 2.68 -3.78
CA ASN A 100 -17.82 3.22 -4.07
C ASN A 100 -18.66 2.15 -4.80
N PRO A 101 -19.68 1.54 -4.12
CA PRO A 101 -20.49 0.48 -4.71
C PRO A 101 -21.45 0.97 -5.82
N GLU A 102 -21.60 2.30 -5.98
CA GLU A 102 -22.41 2.88 -7.06
C GLU A 102 -21.64 2.95 -8.39
N LYS A 103 -20.30 2.73 -8.37
CA LYS A 103 -19.43 2.77 -9.56
C LYS A 103 -18.83 1.43 -9.90
N ILE A 104 -18.45 0.64 -8.90
CA ILE A 104 -17.72 -0.62 -9.09
C ILE A 104 -18.18 -1.69 -8.12
N LYS A 105 -17.90 -2.94 -8.48
CA LYS A 105 -17.94 -4.09 -7.59
C LYS A 105 -16.51 -4.55 -7.30
N VAL A 106 -16.23 -4.90 -6.07
CA VAL A 106 -14.91 -5.38 -5.64
C VAL A 106 -15.06 -6.73 -4.97
N LEU A 107 -14.26 -7.70 -5.40
CA LEU A 107 -14.30 -9.06 -4.87
C LEU A 107 -12.93 -9.45 -4.33
N PHE A 108 -12.90 -10.07 -3.15
CA PHE A 108 -11.71 -10.75 -2.64
C PHE A 108 -11.53 -12.05 -3.42
N THR A 109 -10.48 -12.14 -4.20
CA THR A 109 -10.24 -13.23 -5.16
C THR A 109 -8.81 -13.77 -5.02
N PRO A 110 -8.45 -14.31 -3.83
CA PRO A 110 -7.14 -14.89 -3.63
C PRO A 110 -6.95 -16.13 -4.50
N GLU A 111 -5.69 -16.42 -4.85
CA GLU A 111 -5.38 -17.71 -5.44
C GLU A 111 -5.81 -18.83 -4.48
N THR A 112 -6.40 -19.89 -5.03
CA THR A 112 -6.90 -21.01 -4.24
C THR A 112 -5.99 -22.24 -4.26
N LYS A 113 -4.98 -22.24 -5.13
CA LYS A 113 -4.03 -23.35 -5.26
C LYS A 113 -3.10 -23.36 -4.05
N GLU A 114 -3.02 -24.53 -3.39
CA GLU A 114 -2.16 -24.73 -2.23
C GLU A 114 -0.69 -24.35 -2.53
N GLY A 115 -0.03 -23.72 -1.55
CA GLY A 115 1.33 -23.23 -1.65
C GLY A 115 1.51 -21.97 -2.52
N LYS A 116 0.41 -21.39 -3.03
CA LYS A 116 0.42 -20.17 -3.83
C LYS A 116 -0.33 -18.99 -3.21
N ARG A 117 -1.07 -19.21 -2.14
CA ARG A 117 -1.80 -18.15 -1.45
C ARG A 117 -0.83 -17.25 -0.70
N PHE A 118 -1.13 -15.97 -0.64
CA PHE A 118 -0.26 -15.03 0.07
C PHE A 118 -0.23 -15.21 1.60
N ASP A 119 -1.21 -15.88 2.19
CA ASP A 119 -1.19 -16.25 3.62
C ASP A 119 -0.41 -17.53 3.91
N GLU A 120 0.10 -18.22 2.89
CA GLU A 120 0.92 -19.43 2.99
C GLU A 120 2.41 -19.11 2.84
N ALA A 121 3.26 -20.09 3.20
CA ALA A 121 4.69 -20.00 2.95
C ALA A 121 5.00 -20.26 1.46
N PHE A 122 6.01 -19.57 0.94
CA PHE A 122 6.45 -19.70 -0.44
C PHE A 122 7.96 -19.90 -0.53
N LEU A 123 8.42 -20.44 -1.65
CA LEU A 123 9.84 -20.72 -1.92
C LEU A 123 10.35 -19.77 -3.00
N VAL A 124 11.46 -19.09 -2.74
CA VAL A 124 12.08 -18.16 -3.68
C VAL A 124 13.61 -18.15 -3.54
N ASP A 125 14.32 -17.97 -4.65
CA ASP A 125 15.77 -17.78 -4.68
C ASP A 125 16.08 -16.28 -4.77
N THR A 126 16.25 -15.64 -3.63
CA THR A 126 16.51 -14.19 -3.55
C THR A 126 17.89 -13.77 -4.02
N LEU A 127 18.85 -14.69 -4.07
CA LEU A 127 20.26 -14.39 -4.35
C LEU A 127 20.78 -15.03 -5.65
N ASN A 128 19.89 -15.60 -6.46
CA ASN A 128 20.21 -16.31 -7.70
C ASN A 128 21.32 -17.38 -7.51
N ARG A 129 21.20 -18.16 -6.43
CA ARG A 129 22.15 -19.21 -6.05
C ARG A 129 21.69 -20.61 -6.41
N LEU A 130 20.56 -20.73 -7.12
CA LEU A 130 19.88 -22.00 -7.41
C LEU A 130 19.37 -22.71 -6.14
N ILE A 131 19.31 -21.99 -5.01
CA ILE A 131 18.81 -22.49 -3.74
C ILE A 131 17.60 -21.65 -3.35
N LYS A 132 16.44 -22.28 -3.29
CA LYS A 132 15.22 -21.65 -2.83
C LYS A 132 15.13 -21.69 -1.32
N GLU A 133 14.88 -20.54 -0.72
CA GLU A 133 14.62 -20.38 0.69
C GLU A 133 13.13 -20.16 0.94
N GLN A 134 12.65 -20.61 2.11
CA GLN A 134 11.26 -20.47 2.48
C GLN A 134 11.00 -19.13 3.18
N TYR A 135 10.00 -18.41 2.67
CA TYR A 135 9.52 -17.15 3.25
C TYR A 135 8.03 -17.22 3.50
N LYS A 136 7.54 -16.29 4.28
CA LYS A 136 6.10 -16.05 4.48
C LYS A 136 5.87 -14.55 4.62
N HIS A 137 4.81 -14.03 4.00
CA HIS A 137 4.38 -12.67 4.22
C HIS A 137 3.97 -12.47 5.68
N TYR A 138 4.48 -11.40 6.30
CA TYR A 138 4.04 -11.02 7.63
C TYR A 138 2.65 -10.37 7.59
N ARG A 139 2.41 -9.60 6.55
CA ARG A 139 1.12 -9.03 6.17
C ARG A 139 0.77 -9.58 4.78
N PRO A 140 -0.09 -10.61 4.71
CA PRO A 140 -0.43 -11.21 3.42
C PRO A 140 -1.04 -10.19 2.48
N PRO A 141 -0.51 -10.01 1.25
CA PRO A 141 -1.11 -9.12 0.26
C PRO A 141 -2.59 -9.40 0.02
N LEU A 142 -3.36 -8.33 -0.16
CA LEU A 142 -4.79 -8.41 -0.44
C LEU A 142 -5.00 -8.48 -1.96
N GLU A 143 -5.52 -9.60 -2.45
CA GLU A 143 -5.83 -9.83 -3.86
C GLU A 143 -7.29 -9.55 -4.16
N LEU A 144 -7.54 -8.61 -5.06
CA LEU A 144 -8.89 -8.17 -5.43
C LEU A 144 -9.11 -8.23 -6.94
N SER A 145 -10.37 -8.42 -7.33
CA SER A 145 -10.86 -8.12 -8.67
C SER A 145 -11.77 -6.92 -8.62
N ILE A 146 -11.52 -5.93 -9.48
CA ILE A 146 -12.42 -4.82 -9.72
C ILE A 146 -13.25 -5.12 -10.96
N LEU A 147 -14.57 -4.98 -10.84
CA LEU A 147 -15.55 -5.20 -11.88
C LEU A 147 -16.40 -3.94 -12.09
N GLY A 148 -16.87 -3.71 -13.29
CA GLY A 148 -17.96 -2.78 -13.56
C GLY A 148 -19.28 -3.25 -12.91
N LEU A 149 -20.27 -2.37 -12.84
CA LEU A 149 -21.60 -2.72 -12.29
C LEU A 149 -22.29 -3.81 -13.11
N ASP A 150 -21.98 -3.91 -14.39
CA ASP A 150 -22.42 -4.95 -15.34
C ASP A 150 -21.66 -6.28 -15.21
N ASN A 151 -20.76 -6.40 -14.23
CA ASN A 151 -19.83 -7.51 -14.01
C ASN A 151 -18.70 -7.63 -15.05
N THR A 152 -18.49 -6.66 -15.92
CA THR A 152 -17.31 -6.62 -16.79
C THR A 152 -16.05 -6.55 -15.94
N PHE A 153 -15.11 -7.46 -16.17
CA PHE A 153 -13.82 -7.45 -15.47
C PHE A 153 -12.98 -6.25 -15.93
N LEU A 154 -12.47 -5.46 -14.99
CA LEU A 154 -11.65 -4.30 -15.25
C LEU A 154 -10.17 -4.58 -14.99
N THR A 155 -9.83 -5.01 -13.77
CA THR A 155 -8.44 -5.24 -13.39
C THR A 155 -8.30 -6.11 -12.13
N ARG A 156 -7.13 -6.71 -11.96
CA ARG A 156 -6.66 -7.23 -10.67
C ARG A 156 -5.99 -6.13 -9.87
N VAL A 157 -6.15 -6.18 -8.55
CA VAL A 157 -5.43 -5.29 -7.62
C VAL A 157 -4.78 -6.12 -6.54
N ILE A 158 -3.50 -5.87 -6.30
CA ILE A 158 -2.74 -6.43 -5.19
C ILE A 158 -2.35 -5.28 -4.28
N ILE A 159 -2.93 -5.22 -3.07
CA ILE A 159 -2.51 -4.26 -2.04
C ILE A 159 -1.46 -4.93 -1.18
N ALA A 160 -0.32 -4.28 -0.98
CA ALA A 160 0.81 -4.82 -0.27
C ALA A 160 1.33 -3.88 0.84
N HIS A 161 1.83 -4.46 1.91
CA HIS A 161 2.64 -3.80 2.92
C HIS A 161 3.84 -4.69 3.21
N THR A 162 4.92 -4.46 2.52
CA THR A 162 6.09 -5.33 2.57
C THR A 162 6.99 -5.02 3.76
N LYS A 163 8.02 -5.82 3.95
CA LYS A 163 8.94 -5.72 5.08
C LYS A 163 9.68 -4.37 5.06
N SER A 164 9.57 -3.62 6.16
CA SER A 164 10.37 -2.39 6.33
C SER A 164 11.87 -2.68 6.41
N LYS A 165 12.67 -1.80 5.80
CA LYS A 165 14.12 -1.78 5.90
C LYS A 165 14.62 -1.15 7.20
N GLY A 166 13.75 -0.45 7.92
CA GLY A 166 14.09 0.26 9.15
C GLY A 166 14.43 -0.67 10.31
N ILE A 167 15.40 -0.27 11.12
CA ILE A 167 15.75 -0.91 12.39
C ILE A 167 15.19 -0.04 13.50
N PHE A 168 14.25 -0.59 14.26
CA PHE A 168 13.46 0.20 15.24
C PHE A 168 13.86 -0.04 16.69
N ASP A 169 14.64 -1.09 16.99
CA ASP A 169 15.10 -1.40 18.33
C ASP A 169 16.58 -1.06 18.50
N MET A 170 16.95 -0.38 19.60
CA MET A 170 18.35 -0.03 19.88
C MET A 170 19.24 -1.27 20.11
N VAL A 171 18.67 -2.37 20.60
CA VAL A 171 19.40 -3.65 20.73
C VAL A 171 19.79 -4.20 19.35
N ASP A 172 18.99 -3.91 18.35
CA ASP A 172 19.25 -4.33 16.98
C ASP A 172 20.40 -3.57 16.33
N TYR A 173 20.74 -2.36 16.81
CA TYR A 173 21.90 -1.62 16.28
C TYR A 173 23.24 -2.32 16.52
N ALA A 174 23.35 -3.14 17.56
CA ALA A 174 24.53 -3.99 17.79
C ALA A 174 24.73 -5.05 16.68
N ARG A 175 23.68 -5.37 15.94
CA ARG A 175 23.66 -6.33 14.84
C ARG A 175 23.20 -5.70 13.52
N PHE A 176 23.43 -4.41 13.38
CA PHE A 176 22.88 -3.58 12.30
C PHE A 176 23.05 -4.23 10.92
N GLU A 177 24.26 -4.67 10.58
CA GLU A 177 24.54 -5.26 9.28
C GLU A 177 23.74 -6.54 9.02
N GLN A 178 23.73 -7.45 10.00
CA GLN A 178 23.02 -8.73 9.89
C GLN A 178 21.50 -8.51 9.72
N ILE A 179 20.92 -7.58 10.50
CA ILE A 179 19.50 -7.28 10.47
C ILE A 179 19.13 -6.56 9.17
N SER A 180 19.95 -5.60 8.75
CA SER A 180 19.76 -4.88 7.48
C SER A 180 19.74 -5.84 6.28
N GLN A 181 20.65 -6.81 6.25
CA GLN A 181 20.68 -7.81 5.18
C GLN A 181 19.45 -8.72 5.22
N ARG A 182 19.10 -9.25 6.40
CA ARG A 182 17.93 -10.11 6.59
C ARG A 182 16.63 -9.43 6.15
N ASP A 183 16.46 -8.19 6.56
CA ASP A 183 15.21 -7.46 6.30
C ASP A 183 15.07 -7.10 4.82
N ARG A 184 16.18 -6.78 4.13
CA ARG A 184 16.18 -6.56 2.68
C ARG A 184 15.96 -7.85 1.89
N LEU A 185 16.57 -8.96 2.30
CA LEU A 185 16.29 -10.27 1.69
C LEU A 185 14.80 -10.63 1.80
N LYS A 186 14.20 -10.37 2.97
CA LYS A 186 12.77 -10.60 3.16
C LYS A 186 11.90 -9.68 2.30
N LEU A 187 12.24 -8.40 2.23
CA LEU A 187 11.56 -7.45 1.35
C LEU A 187 11.59 -7.92 -0.11
N PHE A 188 12.76 -8.32 -0.59
CA PHE A 188 12.93 -8.86 -1.95
C PHE A 188 12.10 -10.13 -2.16
N ALA A 189 12.14 -11.08 -1.21
CA ALA A 189 11.35 -12.30 -1.29
C ALA A 189 9.85 -12.01 -1.40
N GLU A 190 9.33 -11.08 -0.59
CA GLU A 190 7.93 -10.67 -0.63
C GLU A 190 7.58 -10.03 -1.99
N CYS A 191 8.45 -9.16 -2.52
CA CYS A 191 8.24 -8.55 -3.84
C CYS A 191 8.36 -9.56 -4.99
N MET A 192 9.25 -10.55 -4.91
CA MET A 192 9.33 -11.64 -5.88
C MET A 192 8.05 -12.49 -5.90
N SER A 193 7.47 -12.76 -4.74
CA SER A 193 6.19 -13.46 -4.63
C SER A 193 5.05 -12.67 -5.29
N ILE A 194 4.98 -11.35 -5.03
CA ILE A 194 4.00 -10.46 -5.65
C ILE A 194 4.23 -10.36 -7.16
N ARG A 195 5.47 -10.21 -7.61
CA ARG A 195 5.81 -10.15 -9.04
C ARG A 195 5.38 -11.42 -9.77
N GLY A 196 5.71 -12.59 -9.22
CA GLY A 196 5.28 -13.86 -9.82
C GLY A 196 3.76 -13.96 -9.97
N ARG A 197 2.98 -13.41 -9.01
CA ARG A 197 1.53 -13.32 -9.13
C ARG A 197 1.10 -12.35 -10.24
N CYS A 198 1.78 -11.23 -10.40
CA CYS A 198 1.53 -10.30 -11.51
C CYS A 198 1.78 -10.97 -12.85
N ASP A 199 2.87 -11.73 -12.98
CA ASP A 199 3.19 -12.48 -14.20
C ASP A 199 2.08 -13.47 -14.55
N GLU A 200 1.59 -14.24 -13.58
CA GLU A 200 0.47 -15.18 -13.77
C GLU A 200 -0.81 -14.49 -14.28
N TYR A 201 -1.09 -13.26 -13.83
CA TYR A 201 -2.24 -12.49 -14.31
C TYR A 201 -2.02 -11.93 -15.71
N LEU A 202 -0.84 -11.38 -15.98
CA LEU A 202 -0.48 -10.82 -17.28
C LEU A 202 -0.43 -11.90 -18.36
N GLU A 203 0.09 -13.10 -18.06
CA GLU A 203 0.07 -14.26 -18.95
C GLU A 203 -1.36 -14.69 -19.35
N LYS A 204 -2.33 -14.48 -18.45
CA LYS A 204 -3.75 -14.70 -18.73
C LYS A 204 -4.42 -13.52 -19.45
N GLY A 205 -3.66 -12.49 -19.84
CA GLY A 205 -4.18 -11.29 -20.49
C GLY A 205 -4.95 -10.36 -19.55
N GLN A 206 -4.83 -10.54 -18.23
CA GLN A 206 -5.51 -9.70 -17.26
C GLN A 206 -4.67 -8.47 -16.92
N GLN A 207 -5.31 -7.32 -16.85
CA GLN A 207 -4.66 -6.11 -16.33
C GLN A 207 -4.47 -6.23 -14.82
N VAL A 208 -3.37 -5.67 -14.31
CA VAL A 208 -3.04 -5.74 -12.88
C VAL A 208 -2.49 -4.41 -12.39
N MET A 209 -2.82 -4.09 -11.14
CA MET A 209 -2.19 -3.03 -10.36
C MET A 209 -1.61 -3.61 -9.08
N VAL A 210 -0.41 -3.16 -8.72
CA VAL A 210 0.18 -3.37 -7.39
C VAL A 210 0.23 -2.02 -6.69
N MET A 211 -0.29 -1.94 -5.48
CA MET A 211 -0.29 -0.70 -4.71
C MET A 211 -0.06 -0.95 -3.22
N GLY A 212 0.48 0.03 -2.53
CA GLY A 212 0.70 -0.05 -1.09
C GLY A 212 1.99 0.57 -0.64
N ASP A 213 2.29 0.34 0.63
CA ASP A 213 3.59 0.65 1.23
C ASP A 213 4.57 -0.49 0.89
N ILE A 214 5.38 -0.24 -0.11
CA ILE A 214 6.41 -1.20 -0.56
C ILE A 214 7.67 -1.09 0.30
N ASN A 215 7.73 -0.12 1.21
CA ASN A 215 8.89 0.12 2.08
C ASN A 215 10.22 0.30 1.32
N ASP A 216 10.13 0.65 0.04
CA ASP A 216 11.26 0.85 -0.85
C ASP A 216 10.93 1.86 -1.96
N GLY A 217 11.95 2.44 -2.56
CA GLY A 217 11.87 3.39 -3.67
C GLY A 217 12.63 2.92 -4.91
N PHE A 218 12.89 3.85 -5.84
CA PHE A 218 13.65 3.57 -7.06
C PHE A 218 15.17 3.66 -6.86
N GLU A 219 15.64 4.06 -5.68
CA GLU A 219 17.05 4.21 -5.37
C GLU A 219 17.59 2.97 -4.67
N LEU A 220 18.88 2.68 -4.91
CA LEU A 220 19.58 1.60 -4.24
C LEU A 220 20.32 2.11 -3.01
N ASP A 221 20.08 1.51 -1.85
CA ASP A 221 20.94 1.72 -0.70
C ASP A 221 22.22 0.84 -0.76
N PHE A 222 23.14 1.08 0.18
CA PHE A 222 24.43 0.37 0.23
C PHE A 222 24.27 -1.16 0.20
N TYR A 223 23.26 -1.69 0.90
CA TYR A 223 23.03 -3.14 0.98
C TYR A 223 22.32 -3.70 -0.25
N GLU A 224 21.51 -2.88 -0.91
CA GLU A 224 20.76 -3.26 -2.12
C GLU A 224 21.62 -3.28 -3.38
N ASN A 225 22.72 -2.56 -3.39
CA ASN A 225 23.66 -2.56 -4.51
C ASN A 225 24.06 -3.97 -4.97
N ARG A 226 24.16 -4.93 -4.05
CA ARG A 226 24.46 -6.34 -4.38
C ARG A 226 23.33 -7.06 -5.10
N PHE A 227 22.10 -6.57 -5.05
CA PHE A 227 20.93 -7.11 -5.78
C PHE A 227 20.80 -6.47 -7.16
N SER A 228 21.53 -5.38 -7.42
CA SER A 228 21.52 -4.61 -8.68
C SER A 228 20.16 -4.00 -9.04
N LYS A 229 19.18 -4.03 -8.14
CA LYS A 229 17.86 -3.42 -8.31
C LYS A 229 17.19 -3.19 -6.96
N SER A 230 16.28 -2.22 -6.89
CA SER A 230 15.41 -2.03 -5.76
C SER A 230 14.23 -3.01 -5.80
N ALA A 231 13.50 -3.13 -4.68
CA ALA A 231 12.28 -3.94 -4.64
C ALA A 231 11.19 -3.39 -5.55
N VAL A 232 11.11 -2.08 -5.73
CA VAL A 232 10.17 -1.45 -6.69
C VAL A 232 10.54 -1.78 -8.12
N GLU A 233 11.82 -1.72 -8.50
CA GLU A 233 12.27 -2.13 -9.84
C GLU A 233 11.99 -3.61 -10.12
N LEU A 234 12.12 -4.46 -9.10
CA LEU A 234 11.74 -5.86 -9.20
C LEU A 234 10.24 -6.01 -9.49
N LEU A 235 9.38 -5.25 -8.80
CA LEU A 235 7.94 -5.26 -9.06
C LEU A 235 7.57 -4.71 -10.44
N LEU A 236 8.31 -3.74 -10.97
CA LEU A 236 8.10 -3.23 -12.32
C LEU A 236 8.29 -4.32 -13.38
N GLY A 237 9.19 -5.26 -13.15
CA GLY A 237 9.42 -6.38 -14.07
C GLY A 237 10.65 -6.25 -14.93
N ASP A 238 10.81 -7.16 -15.89
CA ASP A 238 11.99 -7.31 -16.72
C ASP A 238 11.82 -6.63 -18.09
N THR A 239 12.82 -5.88 -18.52
CA THR A 239 12.83 -5.19 -19.83
C THR A 239 12.86 -6.16 -21.03
N TRP A 240 13.24 -7.43 -20.83
CA TRP A 240 13.18 -8.47 -21.85
C TRP A 240 11.75 -8.97 -22.12
N HIS A 241 10.81 -8.67 -21.21
CA HIS A 241 9.39 -8.97 -21.33
C HIS A 241 8.56 -7.68 -21.22
N PRO A 242 8.67 -6.76 -22.19
CA PRO A 242 8.07 -5.43 -22.10
C PRO A 242 6.54 -5.45 -21.94
N GLU A 243 5.89 -6.51 -22.43
CA GLU A 243 4.44 -6.72 -22.27
C GLU A 243 4.02 -6.97 -20.82
N TYR A 244 4.95 -7.41 -19.97
CA TYR A 244 4.71 -7.68 -18.56
C TYR A 244 5.22 -6.57 -17.63
N ILE A 245 5.85 -5.52 -18.19
CA ILE A 245 6.33 -4.40 -17.37
C ILE A 245 5.13 -3.63 -16.80
N LEU A 246 5.18 -3.36 -15.49
CA LEU A 246 4.33 -2.38 -14.85
C LEU A 246 4.95 -0.98 -14.97
N LYS A 247 4.13 0.05 -14.90
CA LYS A 247 4.56 1.45 -14.86
C LYS A 247 4.08 2.13 -13.60
N SER A 248 4.92 2.99 -13.03
CA SER A 248 4.47 3.85 -11.94
C SER A 248 3.44 4.86 -12.46
N VAL A 249 2.38 5.10 -11.69
CA VAL A 249 1.42 6.17 -11.99
C VAL A 249 1.98 7.55 -11.66
N LEU A 250 3.04 7.63 -10.85
CA LEU A 250 3.66 8.88 -10.44
C LEU A 250 4.57 9.45 -11.53
N PRO A 251 4.74 10.78 -11.58
CA PRO A 251 5.69 11.41 -12.48
C PRO A 251 7.12 10.96 -12.14
N LYS A 252 8.01 11.08 -13.13
CA LYS A 252 9.44 10.77 -12.91
C LYS A 252 10.01 11.59 -11.75
N PRO A 253 10.81 10.97 -10.88
CA PRO A 253 11.46 11.67 -9.78
C PRO A 253 12.30 12.86 -10.25
N LYS A 254 12.23 13.96 -9.50
CA LYS A 254 13.03 15.16 -9.74
C LYS A 254 13.69 15.61 -8.43
N LEU A 255 14.95 16.02 -8.51
CA LEU A 255 15.65 16.62 -7.38
C LEU A 255 15.23 18.08 -7.21
N ASN A 256 14.90 18.48 -6.00
CA ASN A 256 14.65 19.87 -5.64
C ASN A 256 15.21 20.20 -4.24
N SER A 257 14.88 21.40 -3.69
CA SER A 257 15.36 21.84 -2.38
C SER A 257 14.96 20.94 -1.19
N TYR A 258 14.05 20.00 -1.39
CA TYR A 258 13.59 19.02 -0.38
C TYR A 258 14.06 17.59 -0.67
N GLY A 259 15.02 17.39 -1.58
CA GLY A 259 15.49 16.10 -2.03
C GLY A 259 14.74 15.58 -3.26
N TRP A 260 14.82 14.28 -3.49
CA TRP A 260 14.10 13.61 -4.57
C TRP A 260 12.59 13.63 -4.34
N GLN A 261 11.85 13.91 -5.39
CA GLN A 261 10.39 14.00 -5.34
C GLN A 261 9.75 13.32 -6.56
N PRO A 262 8.55 12.74 -6.40
CA PRO A 262 7.68 12.82 -5.23
C PRO A 262 8.19 12.00 -4.04
N ASN A 263 7.73 12.30 -2.83
CA ASN A 263 7.87 11.44 -1.66
C ASN A 263 6.53 11.29 -0.95
N SER A 264 6.29 10.10 -0.40
CA SER A 264 4.99 9.70 0.17
C SER A 264 5.01 9.54 1.69
N SER A 265 6.18 9.55 2.31
CA SER A 265 6.28 9.46 3.76
C SER A 265 7.30 10.44 4.31
N ARG A 266 7.04 10.93 5.52
CA ARG A 266 7.90 11.85 6.24
C ARG A 266 7.92 11.50 7.73
N PHE A 267 8.97 10.86 8.16
CA PHE A 267 9.15 10.45 9.54
C PHE A 267 10.45 11.01 10.13
N LYS A 268 10.51 11.00 11.46
CA LYS A 268 11.70 11.45 12.19
C LYS A 268 12.65 10.27 12.36
N ASP A 269 13.87 10.41 11.84
CA ASP A 269 14.91 9.42 12.09
C ASP A 269 15.26 9.36 13.57
N ARG A 270 15.34 8.15 14.13
CA ARG A 270 15.53 7.95 15.56
C ARG A 270 16.95 8.21 16.02
N ILE A 271 17.93 8.12 15.12
CA ILE A 271 19.35 8.31 15.44
C ILE A 271 19.71 9.78 15.34
N THR A 272 19.43 10.38 14.19
CA THR A 272 19.82 11.78 13.90
C THR A 272 18.83 12.78 14.47
N GLY A 273 17.58 12.38 14.66
CA GLY A 273 16.49 13.27 15.04
C GLY A 273 15.97 14.16 13.90
N ASP A 274 16.54 14.02 12.71
CA ASP A 274 16.13 14.74 11.50
C ASP A 274 14.93 14.11 10.81
N TYR A 275 14.23 14.89 10.00
CA TYR A 275 13.15 14.37 9.17
C TYR A 275 13.69 13.75 7.88
N VAL A 276 13.30 12.52 7.63
CA VAL A 276 13.55 11.79 6.38
C VAL A 276 12.30 11.84 5.51
N ASN A 277 12.49 12.14 4.23
CA ASN A 277 11.42 12.14 3.23
C ASN A 277 11.73 11.04 2.21
N VAL A 278 10.81 10.09 2.05
CA VAL A 278 11.00 8.91 1.19
C VAL A 278 9.78 8.63 0.33
N LEU A 279 9.98 8.04 -0.84
CA LEU A 279 8.91 7.51 -1.67
C LEU A 279 8.84 5.99 -1.45
N ILE A 280 7.88 5.53 -0.67
CA ILE A 280 7.69 4.12 -0.32
C ILE A 280 6.28 3.61 -0.57
N ASP A 281 5.32 4.52 -0.79
CA ASP A 281 3.97 4.19 -1.21
C ASP A 281 3.85 4.33 -2.72
N HIS A 282 3.40 3.28 -3.38
CA HIS A 282 3.37 3.19 -4.84
C HIS A 282 2.01 2.70 -5.35
N ILE A 283 1.70 3.10 -6.59
CA ILE A 283 0.71 2.45 -7.45
C ILE A 283 1.45 2.14 -8.76
N LEU A 284 1.57 0.85 -9.06
CA LEU A 284 2.19 0.31 -10.27
C LEU A 284 1.10 -0.33 -11.11
N ALA A 285 0.98 0.05 -12.36
CA ALA A 285 -0.09 -0.37 -13.25
C ALA A 285 0.46 -1.06 -14.51
N SER A 286 -0.20 -2.11 -14.98
CA SER A 286 0.15 -2.78 -16.23
C SER A 286 -0.01 -1.85 -17.44
N GLN A 287 0.70 -2.14 -18.54
CA GLN A 287 0.81 -1.28 -19.72
C GLN A 287 -0.54 -1.00 -20.40
N GLY A 288 -1.47 -1.97 -20.33
CA GLY A 288 -2.80 -1.82 -20.93
C GLY A 288 -3.73 -0.84 -20.20
N LEU A 289 -3.40 -0.47 -18.95
CA LEU A 289 -4.18 0.52 -18.20
C LEU A 289 -3.78 1.93 -18.61
N LYS A 290 -4.77 2.77 -18.97
CA LYS A 290 -4.53 4.15 -19.36
C LYS A 290 -4.52 5.07 -18.13
N VAL A 291 -3.32 5.36 -17.62
CA VAL A 291 -3.11 6.30 -16.52
C VAL A 291 -3.28 7.73 -17.05
N LEU A 292 -4.22 8.48 -16.48
CA LEU A 292 -4.51 9.86 -16.86
C LEU A 292 -3.78 10.87 -15.97
N SER A 293 -3.63 10.55 -14.70
CA SER A 293 -2.93 11.37 -13.71
C SER A 293 -2.35 10.50 -12.60
N GLY A 294 -1.39 11.02 -11.85
CA GLY A 294 -0.88 10.40 -10.65
C GLY A 294 -0.17 11.43 -9.78
N LYS A 295 -0.48 11.45 -8.48
CA LYS A 295 0.05 12.43 -7.53
C LYS A 295 0.15 11.84 -6.12
N VAL A 296 1.19 12.24 -5.40
CA VAL A 296 1.26 12.09 -3.94
C VAL A 296 0.67 13.36 -3.31
N TRP A 297 -0.26 13.21 -2.39
CA TRP A 297 -0.89 14.33 -1.69
C TRP A 297 -0.01 14.85 -0.54
N ASN A 298 1.22 15.19 -0.86
CA ASN A 298 2.19 15.67 0.12
C ASN A 298 2.13 17.20 0.25
N PRO A 299 1.61 17.75 1.38
CA PRO A 299 1.40 19.19 1.53
C PRO A 299 2.68 20.00 1.69
N TYR A 300 3.83 19.35 1.85
CA TYR A 300 5.13 20.02 1.85
C TYR A 300 5.67 20.29 0.45
N ILE A 301 5.17 19.54 -0.54
CA ILE A 301 5.59 19.58 -1.94
C ILE A 301 4.55 20.31 -2.78
N GLU A 302 3.28 19.91 -2.67
CA GLU A 302 2.15 20.42 -3.45
C GLU A 302 1.66 21.77 -2.86
N LYS A 303 2.56 22.78 -2.84
CA LYS A 303 2.31 24.08 -2.21
C LYS A 303 1.28 24.93 -2.96
N ASP A 304 1.15 24.71 -4.26
CA ASP A 304 0.28 25.47 -5.15
C ASP A 304 -1.06 24.72 -5.42
N ASP A 305 -1.29 23.58 -4.74
CA ASP A 305 -2.54 22.84 -4.82
C ASP A 305 -3.46 23.24 -3.68
N ASP A 306 -4.45 24.09 -3.97
CA ASP A 306 -5.38 24.61 -2.98
C ASP A 306 -6.12 23.51 -2.22
N MET A 307 -6.51 22.42 -2.90
CA MET A 307 -7.22 21.32 -2.25
C MET A 307 -6.33 20.67 -1.18
N ILE A 308 -5.08 20.36 -1.53
CA ILE A 308 -4.11 19.77 -0.61
C ILE A 308 -3.76 20.74 0.52
N GLN A 309 -3.61 22.02 0.23
CA GLN A 309 -3.30 23.01 1.25
C GLN A 309 -4.45 23.27 2.22
N ASN A 310 -5.69 23.21 1.76
CA ASN A 310 -6.88 23.35 2.62
C ASN A 310 -6.96 22.23 3.67
N ILE A 311 -6.53 21.00 3.35
CA ILE A 311 -6.48 19.88 4.28
C ILE A 311 -5.08 19.57 4.82
N ARG A 312 -4.14 20.50 4.67
CA ARG A 312 -2.73 20.33 5.09
C ARG A 312 -2.59 19.78 6.51
N LYS A 313 -3.35 20.35 7.46
CA LYS A 313 -3.30 19.93 8.86
C LYS A 313 -3.74 18.48 9.02
N SER A 314 -4.72 18.06 8.25
CA SER A 314 -5.29 16.71 8.29
C SER A 314 -4.33 15.68 7.68
N LEU A 315 -3.69 16.03 6.57
CA LEU A 315 -2.62 15.21 5.97
C LEU A 315 -1.44 15.00 6.94
N ILE A 316 -1.01 16.05 7.66
CA ILE A 316 0.17 15.98 8.55
C ILE A 316 -0.16 15.24 9.86
N LYS A 317 -1.40 15.34 10.36
CA LYS A 317 -1.80 14.78 11.66
C LYS A 317 -2.50 13.43 11.55
N GLY A 318 -2.98 13.08 10.38
CA GLY A 318 -3.67 11.81 10.13
C GLY A 318 -2.71 10.63 10.09
N SER A 319 -1.59 10.79 9.38
CA SER A 319 -0.57 9.76 9.21
C SER A 319 0.81 10.39 8.96
N ASP A 320 1.89 9.63 9.15
CA ASP A 320 3.25 9.94 8.69
C ASP A 320 3.46 9.58 7.20
N HIS A 321 2.44 9.02 6.57
CA HIS A 321 2.35 8.81 5.13
C HIS A 321 1.38 9.79 4.47
N PHE A 322 1.59 10.05 3.18
CA PHE A 322 0.71 10.85 2.33
C PHE A 322 0.12 9.97 1.23
N PRO A 323 -1.20 10.04 0.99
CA PRO A 323 -1.85 9.15 0.03
C PRO A 323 -1.34 9.38 -1.38
N VAL A 324 -1.29 8.30 -2.15
CA VAL A 324 -1.08 8.32 -3.60
C VAL A 324 -2.44 8.17 -4.29
N LEU A 325 -2.75 9.07 -5.20
CA LEU A 325 -3.99 9.07 -5.97
C LEU A 325 -3.69 9.10 -7.47
N THR A 326 -4.45 8.33 -8.24
CA THR A 326 -4.38 8.28 -9.70
C THR A 326 -5.77 8.26 -10.31
N GLU A 327 -5.90 8.74 -11.53
CA GLU A 327 -7.08 8.53 -12.37
C GLU A 327 -6.73 7.57 -13.50
N ILE A 328 -7.51 6.50 -13.65
CA ILE A 328 -7.31 5.46 -14.67
C ILE A 328 -8.56 5.35 -15.54
N GLU A 329 -8.37 5.24 -16.85
CA GLU A 329 -9.43 4.95 -17.82
C GLU A 329 -9.35 3.47 -18.23
N PHE A 330 -10.50 2.78 -18.05
CA PHE A 330 -10.73 1.39 -18.40
C PHE A 330 -11.60 1.26 -19.66
#